data_4dc3200b86a1e85c187391130414544b
#
_entry.id   4dc3200b86a1e85c187391130414544b
#
_cell.length_a   1.000
_cell.length_b   1.000
_cell.length_c   1.000
_cell.angle_alpha   90.00
_cell.angle_beta   90.00
_cell.angle_gamma   90.00
#
_symmetry.space_group_name_H-M   'P 1'
#
loop_
_entity.id
_entity.type
_entity.pdbx_description
1 polymer ?
#
loop_
_entity_poly.entity_id
_entity_poly.type
_entity_poly.pdbx_seq_one_letter_code
_entity_poly.pdbx_strand_id
1 'polypeptide(L)'
;RMYKIVDKYHFPVTEQTLPALLIELEERGMLDETLVVWMGEFGRTPKINKNESRDHWPNCYTVLMAGGGVKGGYIYGASDRYTMAPDEDPVKPEDLAATIYYLLGISPETEIYNKDNRPLPIGGRPILDIMV
;
A
#
# COMPACT_ATOMS: atom_id res chain seq x y z
N ARG A 1 15.79 -11.73 -16.95
CA ARG A 1 14.90 -11.00 -17.93
C ARG A 1 14.01 -9.95 -17.24
N MET A 2 13.45 -10.24 -16.06
CA MET A 2 12.59 -9.29 -15.33
C MET A 2 13.30 -7.96 -15.08
N TYR A 3 14.49 -7.98 -14.50
CA TYR A 3 15.24 -6.76 -14.15
C TYR A 3 15.52 -5.86 -15.36
N LYS A 4 15.88 -6.43 -16.50
CA LYS A 4 16.14 -5.65 -17.73
C LYS A 4 14.88 -4.93 -18.23
N ILE A 5 13.70 -5.54 -18.06
CA ILE A 5 12.42 -4.96 -18.46
C ILE A 5 12.03 -3.85 -17.47
N VAL A 6 12.16 -4.13 -16.19
CA VAL A 6 11.85 -3.16 -15.13
C VAL A 6 12.75 -1.93 -15.24
N ASP A 7 14.07 -2.13 -15.36
CA ASP A 7 15.05 -1.06 -15.48
C ASP A 7 14.85 -0.22 -16.75
N LYS A 8 14.63 -0.88 -17.90
CA LYS A 8 14.55 -0.19 -19.19
C LYS A 8 13.20 0.50 -19.44
N TYR A 9 12.10 -0.06 -18.95
CA TYR A 9 10.75 0.37 -19.34
C TYR A 9 9.88 0.84 -18.19
N HIS A 10 9.94 0.16 -17.04
CA HIS A 10 9.02 0.47 -15.93
C HIS A 10 9.55 1.58 -15.03
N PHE A 11 10.80 1.50 -14.59
CA PHE A 11 11.37 2.52 -13.72
C PHE A 11 11.39 3.92 -14.35
N PRO A 12 11.87 4.13 -15.59
CA PRO A 12 11.88 5.46 -16.20
C PRO A 12 10.49 6.10 -16.32
N VAL A 13 9.45 5.29 -16.49
CA VAL A 13 8.07 5.78 -16.52
C VAL A 13 7.57 6.09 -15.12
N THR A 14 7.77 5.16 -14.18
CA THR A 14 7.26 5.27 -12.82
C THR A 14 7.91 6.41 -12.04
N GLU A 15 9.22 6.59 -12.16
CA GLU A 15 9.96 7.68 -11.50
C GLU A 15 9.54 9.08 -11.96
N GLN A 16 8.91 9.18 -13.13
CA GLN A 16 8.37 10.44 -13.64
C GLN A 16 6.88 10.60 -13.32
N THR A 17 6.10 9.55 -13.49
CA THR A 17 4.63 9.64 -13.41
C THR A 17 4.12 9.80 -11.98
N LEU A 18 4.68 9.06 -11.01
CA LEU A 18 4.20 9.16 -9.63
C LEU A 18 4.52 10.51 -8.99
N PRO A 19 5.78 11.03 -9.05
CA PRO A 19 6.06 12.37 -8.56
C PRO A 19 5.25 13.45 -9.27
N ALA A 20 5.08 13.36 -10.60
CA ALA A 20 4.28 14.33 -11.35
C ALA A 20 2.82 14.34 -10.89
N LEU A 21 2.22 13.17 -10.63
CA LEU A 21 0.86 13.07 -10.08
C LEU A 21 0.75 13.76 -8.72
N LEU A 22 1.69 13.50 -7.81
CA LEU A 22 1.66 14.07 -6.46
C LEU A 22 1.87 15.60 -6.49
N ILE A 23 2.81 16.08 -7.30
CA ILE A 23 3.05 17.53 -7.49
C ILE A 23 1.80 18.20 -8.08
N GLU A 24 1.19 17.62 -9.11
CA GLU A 24 -0.01 18.17 -9.73
C GLU A 24 -1.19 18.25 -8.73
N LEU A 25 -1.37 17.22 -7.90
CA LEU A 25 -2.40 17.22 -6.85
C LEU A 25 -2.11 18.28 -5.79
N GLU A 26 -0.86 18.46 -5.40
CA GLU A 26 -0.44 19.46 -4.42
C GLU A 26 -0.63 20.88 -4.97
N GLU A 27 -0.15 21.16 -6.19
CA GLU A 27 -0.29 22.46 -6.84
C GLU A 27 -1.75 22.89 -7.06
N ARG A 28 -2.64 21.92 -7.24
CA ARG A 28 -4.10 22.15 -7.35
C ARG A 28 -4.82 22.20 -6.00
N GLY A 29 -4.12 22.02 -4.89
CA GLY A 29 -4.74 21.96 -3.55
C GLY A 29 -5.66 20.74 -3.36
N MET A 30 -5.43 19.65 -4.09
CA MET A 30 -6.25 18.46 -4.05
C MET A 30 -5.64 17.32 -3.24
N LEU A 31 -4.34 17.40 -2.92
CA LEU A 31 -3.62 16.29 -2.27
C LEU A 31 -4.18 15.98 -0.87
N ASP A 32 -4.60 17.00 -0.12
CA ASP A 32 -5.16 16.83 1.23
C ASP A 32 -6.49 16.06 1.22
N GLU A 33 -7.24 16.12 0.12
CA GLU A 33 -8.53 15.45 -0.05
C GLU A 33 -8.46 14.21 -0.96
N THR A 34 -7.25 13.86 -1.43
CA THR A 34 -7.06 12.73 -2.35
C THR A 34 -6.05 11.74 -1.79
N LEU A 35 -6.52 10.56 -1.41
CA LEU A 35 -5.63 9.47 -1.00
C LEU A 35 -5.09 8.74 -2.22
N VAL A 36 -3.79 8.82 -2.43
CA VAL A 36 -3.06 8.05 -3.45
C VAL A 36 -2.48 6.80 -2.79
N VAL A 37 -2.85 5.62 -3.29
CA VAL A 37 -2.33 4.32 -2.82
C VAL A 37 -1.65 3.62 -3.98
N TRP A 38 -0.36 3.32 -3.81
CA TRP A 38 0.40 2.54 -4.76
C TRP A 38 0.87 1.24 -4.13
N MET A 39 0.36 0.14 -4.63
CA MET A 39 0.62 -1.19 -4.10
C MET A 39 0.54 -2.26 -5.19
N GLY A 40 1.11 -3.42 -4.92
CA GLY A 40 0.80 -4.67 -5.60
C GLY A 40 -0.05 -5.57 -4.71
N GLU A 41 -0.54 -6.67 -5.25
CA GLU A 41 -1.32 -7.67 -4.51
C GLU A 41 -0.46 -8.56 -3.60
N PHE A 42 0.85 -8.64 -3.87
CA PHE A 42 1.84 -9.36 -3.07
C PHE A 42 3.26 -8.84 -3.38
N GLY A 43 4.20 -9.24 -2.57
CA GLY A 43 5.61 -8.94 -2.75
C GLY A 43 6.33 -9.93 -3.68
N ARG A 44 7.65 -9.85 -3.68
CA ARG A 44 8.53 -10.73 -4.45
C ARG A 44 9.55 -11.39 -3.54
N THR A 45 9.93 -12.63 -3.88
CA THR A 45 10.92 -13.38 -3.09
C THR A 45 12.20 -12.60 -2.89
N PRO A 46 12.78 -12.54 -1.68
CA PRO A 46 14.09 -11.91 -1.44
C PRO A 46 15.19 -12.57 -2.25
N LYS A 47 15.09 -13.88 -2.49
CA LYS A 47 16.05 -14.63 -3.28
C LYS A 47 15.72 -14.58 -4.76
N ILE A 48 16.73 -14.29 -5.56
CA ILE A 48 16.65 -14.35 -7.03
C ILE A 48 16.64 -15.82 -7.46
N ASN A 49 15.74 -16.18 -8.35
CA ASN A 49 15.62 -17.52 -8.89
C ASN A 49 16.59 -17.77 -10.07
N LYS A 50 16.64 -19.02 -10.55
CA LYS A 50 17.51 -19.45 -11.66
C LYS A 50 17.24 -18.74 -13.00
N ASN A 51 16.12 -18.06 -13.14
CA ASN A 51 15.73 -17.31 -14.33
C ASN A 51 16.08 -15.81 -14.23
N GLU A 52 16.94 -15.42 -13.27
CA GLU A 52 17.28 -14.03 -12.99
C GLU A 52 16.01 -13.18 -12.70
N SER A 53 15.08 -13.73 -11.92
CA SER A 53 13.80 -13.13 -11.59
C SER A 53 13.47 -13.37 -10.13
N ARG A 54 12.34 -12.83 -9.67
CA ARG A 54 11.77 -13.07 -8.34
C ARG A 54 10.37 -13.64 -8.49
N ASP A 55 10.04 -14.61 -7.68
CA ASP A 55 8.72 -15.25 -7.63
C ASP A 55 7.76 -14.45 -6.74
N HIS A 56 6.50 -14.84 -6.71
CA HIS A 56 5.49 -14.24 -5.84
C HIS A 56 5.81 -14.55 -4.37
N TRP A 57 5.67 -13.53 -3.52
CA TRP A 57 5.94 -13.64 -2.08
C TRP A 57 4.88 -12.87 -1.29
N PRO A 58 3.81 -13.54 -0.82
CA PRO A 58 2.71 -12.86 -0.15
C PRO A 58 3.04 -12.40 1.28
N ASN A 59 4.12 -12.94 1.88
CA ASN A 59 4.41 -12.72 3.29
C ASN A 59 4.94 -11.34 3.64
N CYS A 60 5.52 -10.63 2.67
CA CYS A 60 6.10 -9.31 2.93
C CYS A 60 6.14 -8.47 1.66
N TYR A 61 5.61 -7.25 1.72
CA TYR A 61 5.70 -6.26 0.64
C TYR A 61 5.48 -4.85 1.18
N THR A 62 5.77 -3.86 0.36
CA THR A 62 5.65 -2.45 0.71
C THR A 62 4.45 -1.82 0.00
N VAL A 63 3.75 -0.95 0.71
CA VAL A 63 2.68 -0.10 0.17
C VAL A 63 3.12 1.35 0.33
N LEU A 64 2.89 2.18 -0.67
CA LEU A 64 3.08 3.62 -0.60
C LEU A 64 1.72 4.29 -0.53
N MET A 65 1.58 5.24 0.39
CA MET A 65 0.39 6.08 0.54
C MET A 65 0.80 7.54 0.56
N ALA A 66 0.00 8.41 -0.05
CA ALA A 66 0.24 9.85 -0.03
C ALA A 66 -1.08 10.64 -0.07
N GLY A 67 -1.10 11.78 0.58
CA GLY A 67 -2.29 12.65 0.65
C GLY A 67 -3.42 12.08 1.52
N GLY A 68 -4.61 12.69 1.43
CA GLY A 68 -5.82 12.20 2.09
C GLY A 68 -5.71 11.97 3.59
N GLY A 69 -4.92 12.80 4.32
CA GLY A 69 -4.73 12.68 5.76
C GLY A 69 -3.61 11.73 6.20
N VAL A 70 -2.74 11.29 5.29
CA VAL A 70 -1.57 10.45 5.62
C VAL A 70 -0.33 11.31 5.83
N LYS A 71 0.49 10.99 6.83
CA LYS A 71 1.76 11.66 7.11
C LYS A 71 2.74 11.50 5.94
N GLY A 72 3.24 12.60 5.41
CA GLY A 72 4.32 12.60 4.43
C GLY A 72 5.69 12.29 5.05
N GLY A 73 6.56 11.59 4.31
CA GLY A 73 7.93 11.27 4.74
C GLY A 73 8.01 10.31 5.94
N TYR A 74 6.94 9.59 6.24
CA TYR A 74 6.85 8.66 7.37
C TYR A 74 6.99 7.21 6.90
N ILE A 75 7.70 6.40 7.66
CA ILE A 75 7.84 4.96 7.44
C ILE A 75 7.20 4.24 8.61
N TYR A 76 6.30 3.32 8.33
CA TYR A 76 5.61 2.49 9.31
C TYR A 76 5.91 1.01 9.07
N GLY A 77 6.38 0.35 10.12
CA GLY A 77 6.75 -1.05 10.08
C GLY A 77 8.07 -1.34 9.36
N ALA A 78 8.62 -2.49 9.62
CA ALA A 78 9.82 -3.00 8.96
C ALA A 78 9.76 -4.51 8.74
N SER A 79 10.48 -4.99 7.74
CA SER A 79 10.70 -6.43 7.55
C SER A 79 11.87 -6.92 8.39
N ASP A 80 11.94 -8.24 8.57
CA ASP A 80 13.13 -8.88 9.10
C ASP A 80 14.38 -8.59 8.23
N ARG A 81 15.56 -8.87 8.77
CA ARG A 81 16.84 -8.64 8.07
C ARG A 81 16.98 -9.33 6.71
N TYR A 82 16.13 -10.31 6.41
CA TYR A 82 16.15 -11.08 5.17
C TYR A 82 14.99 -10.71 4.23
N THR A 83 14.14 -9.76 4.62
CA THR A 83 12.93 -9.38 3.90
C THR A 83 11.95 -10.54 3.64
N MET A 84 11.95 -11.52 4.55
CA MET A 84 11.12 -12.70 4.44
C MET A 84 9.72 -12.51 5.03
N ALA A 85 9.62 -11.72 6.12
CA ALA A 85 8.39 -11.44 6.84
C ALA A 85 8.41 -10.06 7.48
N PRO A 86 7.26 -9.45 7.81
CA PRO A 86 7.20 -8.28 8.68
C PRO A 86 7.73 -8.64 10.07
N ASP A 87 8.52 -7.73 10.68
CA ASP A 87 9.12 -7.89 12.01
C ASP A 87 8.65 -6.80 12.97
N GLU A 88 8.65 -5.55 12.52
CA GLU A 88 8.14 -4.40 13.29
C GLU A 88 6.80 -3.95 12.73
N ASP A 89 5.86 -3.64 13.59
CA ASP A 89 4.52 -3.11 13.27
C ASP A 89 3.88 -3.79 12.06
N PRO A 90 3.64 -5.12 12.10
CA PRO A 90 3.13 -5.86 10.96
C PRO A 90 1.71 -5.42 10.59
N VAL A 91 1.52 -5.14 9.31
CA VAL A 91 0.22 -4.74 8.73
C VAL A 91 -0.38 -5.91 7.97
N LYS A 92 -1.62 -6.23 8.27
CA LYS A 92 -2.40 -7.22 7.51
C LYS A 92 -3.17 -6.54 6.38
N PRO A 93 -3.53 -7.27 5.31
CA PRO A 93 -4.35 -6.70 4.23
C PRO A 93 -5.67 -6.09 4.71
N GLU A 94 -6.32 -6.71 5.70
CA GLU A 94 -7.54 -6.18 6.31
C GLU A 94 -7.31 -4.87 7.08
N ASP A 95 -6.14 -4.67 7.69
CA ASP A 95 -5.80 -3.43 8.40
C ASP A 95 -5.55 -2.29 7.39
N LEU A 96 -4.91 -2.60 6.26
CA LEU A 96 -4.75 -1.65 5.17
C LEU A 96 -6.11 -1.24 4.59
N ALA A 97 -7.00 -2.21 4.34
CA ALA A 97 -8.36 -1.93 3.86
C ALA A 97 -9.14 -1.06 4.86
N ALA A 98 -9.10 -1.41 6.16
CA ALA A 98 -9.73 -0.63 7.22
C ALA A 98 -9.15 0.80 7.28
N THR A 99 -7.85 0.97 7.07
CA THR A 99 -7.20 2.27 7.01
C THR A 99 -7.73 3.13 5.86
N ILE A 100 -7.85 2.55 4.67
CA ILE A 100 -8.41 3.24 3.49
C ILE A 100 -9.86 3.65 3.75
N TYR A 101 -10.69 2.74 4.26
CA TYR A 101 -12.08 3.07 4.59
C TYR A 101 -12.19 4.16 5.66
N TYR A 102 -11.35 4.09 6.69
CA TYR A 102 -11.33 5.10 7.75
C TYR A 102 -10.98 6.49 7.21
N LEU A 103 -9.97 6.59 6.34
CA LEU A 103 -9.59 7.85 5.68
C LEU A 103 -10.69 8.37 4.72
N LEU A 104 -11.54 7.49 4.20
CA LEU A 104 -12.75 7.86 3.44
C LEU A 104 -13.94 8.26 4.35
N GLY A 105 -13.75 8.30 5.67
CA GLY A 105 -14.81 8.62 6.63
C GLY A 105 -15.77 7.47 6.94
N ILE A 106 -15.42 6.25 6.56
CA ILE A 106 -16.22 5.04 6.82
C ILE A 106 -15.70 4.38 8.09
N SER A 107 -16.56 4.29 9.12
CA SER A 107 -16.20 3.63 10.38
C SER A 107 -15.87 2.15 10.17
N PRO A 108 -14.83 1.61 10.82
CA PRO A 108 -14.57 0.17 10.87
C PRO A 108 -15.73 -0.66 11.44
N GLU A 109 -16.59 -0.04 12.25
CA GLU A 109 -17.79 -0.66 12.83
C GLU A 109 -18.97 -0.71 11.83
N THR A 110 -18.80 -0.13 10.63
CA THR A 110 -19.84 -0.16 9.60
C THR A 110 -20.10 -1.59 9.16
N GLU A 111 -21.33 -2.01 9.27
CA GLU A 111 -21.78 -3.30 8.74
C GLU A 111 -22.25 -3.14 7.30
N ILE A 112 -21.75 -4.00 6.43
CA ILE A 112 -22.31 -4.22 5.10
C ILE A 112 -23.11 -5.51 5.08
N TYR A 113 -24.16 -5.58 4.28
CA TYR A 113 -25.03 -6.74 4.24
C TYR A 113 -24.84 -7.47 2.90
N ASN A 114 -24.70 -8.79 2.96
CA ASN A 114 -24.68 -9.62 1.77
C ASN A 114 -26.10 -9.77 1.18
N LYS A 115 -26.20 -10.47 0.05
CA LYS A 115 -27.48 -10.74 -0.63
C LYS A 115 -28.52 -11.48 0.24
N ASP A 116 -28.07 -12.20 1.28
CA ASP A 116 -28.93 -12.96 2.19
C ASP A 116 -29.23 -12.14 3.47
N ASN A 117 -28.98 -10.81 3.43
CA ASN A 117 -29.16 -9.88 4.54
C ASN A 117 -28.38 -10.26 5.81
N ARG A 118 -27.21 -10.87 5.64
CA ARG A 118 -26.30 -11.18 6.75
C ARG A 118 -25.28 -10.06 6.89
N PRO A 119 -25.05 -9.51 8.10
CA PRO A 119 -24.05 -8.49 8.32
C PRO A 119 -22.65 -9.07 8.08
N LEU A 120 -21.84 -8.29 7.38
CA LEU A 120 -20.42 -8.54 7.14
C LEU A 120 -19.66 -7.31 7.67
N PRO A 121 -18.89 -7.43 8.75
CA PRO A 121 -18.05 -6.34 9.20
C PRO A 121 -16.97 -6.06 8.15
N ILE A 122 -16.57 -4.80 8.02
CA ILE A 122 -15.42 -4.43 7.16
C ILE A 122 -14.16 -5.14 7.67
N GLY A 123 -14.02 -5.28 8.99
CA GLY A 123 -12.88 -5.97 9.61
C GLY A 123 -11.59 -5.13 9.57
N GLY A 124 -10.53 -5.64 10.19
CA GLY A 124 -9.24 -4.97 10.30
C GLY A 124 -9.22 -3.83 11.33
N ARG A 125 -8.02 -3.28 11.55
CA ARG A 125 -7.79 -2.12 12.44
C ARG A 125 -7.10 -1.03 11.66
N PRO A 126 -7.67 0.20 11.61
CA PRO A 126 -7.00 1.32 10.96
C PRO A 126 -5.65 1.62 11.61
N ILE A 127 -4.66 1.90 10.80
CA ILE A 127 -3.31 2.26 11.25
C ILE A 127 -3.30 3.75 11.56
N LEU A 128 -3.68 4.11 12.79
CA LEU A 128 -3.82 5.52 13.18
C LEU A 128 -2.46 6.25 13.21
N ASP A 129 -1.37 5.54 13.44
CA ASP A 129 -0.03 6.12 13.55
C ASP A 129 0.49 6.77 12.26
N ILE A 130 -0.06 6.40 11.10
CA ILE A 130 0.28 7.01 9.82
C ILE A 130 -0.57 8.24 9.48
N MET A 131 -1.55 8.59 10.29
CA MET A 131 -2.48 9.69 10.04
C MET A 131 -1.99 11.01 10.65
N VAL A 132 -2.35 12.13 10.02
CA VAL A 132 -2.01 13.50 10.46
C VAL A 132 -2.87 13.90 11.67
#